data_a6d1f70b15fd883b6db920eb91ce8615
#
_entry.id   a6d1f70b15fd883b6db920eb91ce8615
#
_cell.length_a   1.000
_cell.length_b   1.000
_cell.length_c   1.000
_cell.angle_alpha   90.00
_cell.angle_beta   90.00
_cell.angle_gamma   90.00
#
_symmetry.space_group_name_H-M   'P 1'
#
loop_
_entity.id
_entity.type
_entity.pdbx_description
1 polymer ?
#
loop_
_entity_poly.entity_id
_entity_poly.type
_entity_poly.pdbx_seq_one_letter_code
_entity_poly.pdbx_strand_id
1 'polypeptide(L)'
;ATPADGGRGRMQMYLWTGPTPDKDGTTDAGIVIHEVTHGTSNRLHGNGSGLGNQGGMMGEGWGDWYASTMMAEPTDPINAIYSLGGYGTHLLTATFTSNYYYAIRRFPTAVIAFTGGPQNKPHNPLTFGHINSNCDTTLGTTATAVSSAFPRNPAIATSGNCSQVHNAGEIWKSALREVHALMVTRLGFSA
;
A
#
# COMPACT_ATOMS: atom_id res chain seq x y z
N ALA A 1 -6.97 -10.44 -14.91
CA ALA A 1 -7.58 -9.88 -16.13
C ALA A 1 -9.02 -9.47 -15.85
N THR A 2 -9.40 -8.29 -16.31
CA THR A 2 -10.74 -7.73 -16.12
C THR A 2 -11.43 -7.67 -17.51
N PRO A 3 -12.17 -8.69 -17.90
CA PRO A 3 -12.87 -8.70 -19.19
C PRO A 3 -14.11 -7.79 -19.16
N ALA A 4 -14.71 -7.59 -20.33
CA ALA A 4 -16.01 -6.93 -20.44
C ALA A 4 -17.10 -7.65 -19.62
N ASP A 5 -18.24 -6.99 -19.39
CA ASP A 5 -19.36 -7.56 -18.67
C ASP A 5 -19.83 -8.89 -19.26
N GLY A 6 -20.14 -9.83 -18.39
CA GLY A 6 -20.47 -11.21 -18.78
C GLY A 6 -19.25 -12.12 -18.99
N GLY A 7 -18.06 -11.56 -19.15
CA GLY A 7 -16.83 -12.34 -19.24
C GLY A 7 -16.30 -12.79 -17.87
N ARG A 8 -15.62 -13.91 -17.85
CA ARG A 8 -15.00 -14.42 -16.62
C ARG A 8 -13.76 -13.61 -16.26
N GLY A 9 -13.77 -12.98 -15.08
CA GLY A 9 -12.56 -12.40 -14.49
C GLY A 9 -11.52 -13.49 -14.16
N ARG A 10 -10.26 -13.13 -14.22
CA ARG A 10 -9.15 -14.00 -13.80
C ARG A 10 -8.22 -13.23 -12.89
N MET A 11 -8.08 -13.71 -11.66
CA MET A 11 -7.03 -13.33 -10.73
C MET A 11 -5.99 -14.43 -10.69
N GLN A 12 -4.72 -14.07 -10.73
CA GLN A 12 -3.60 -14.99 -10.62
C GLN A 12 -2.72 -14.53 -9.47
N MET A 13 -2.45 -15.46 -8.57
CA MET A 13 -1.49 -15.28 -7.49
C MET A 13 -0.21 -16.05 -7.79
N TYR A 14 0.88 -15.63 -7.18
CA TYR A 14 2.20 -16.20 -7.44
C TYR A 14 2.86 -16.62 -6.14
N LEU A 15 3.83 -17.54 -6.26
CA LEU A 15 4.69 -17.91 -5.15
C LEU A 15 5.74 -16.81 -4.91
N TRP A 16 5.96 -16.53 -3.67
CA TRP A 16 7.05 -15.71 -3.16
C TRP A 16 8.20 -16.65 -2.79
N THR A 17 9.17 -16.77 -3.66
CA THR A 17 10.23 -17.80 -3.58
C THR A 17 11.45 -17.38 -2.74
N GLY A 18 11.43 -16.18 -2.17
CA GLY A 18 12.50 -15.73 -1.27
C GLY A 18 12.42 -16.31 0.14
N PRO A 19 11.22 -16.39 0.76
CA PRO A 19 11.06 -17.02 2.07
C PRO A 19 11.34 -18.52 2.04
N THR A 20 11.74 -19.09 3.17
CA THR A 20 11.85 -20.53 3.36
C THR A 20 10.90 -20.97 4.48
N PRO A 21 9.87 -21.77 4.20
CA PRO A 21 9.44 -22.24 2.86
C PRO A 21 8.88 -21.13 1.97
N ASP A 22 8.78 -21.37 0.68
CA ASP A 22 8.08 -20.50 -0.26
C ASP A 22 6.66 -20.20 0.23
N LYS A 23 6.18 -18.99 -0.04
CA LYS A 23 4.84 -18.55 0.38
C LYS A 23 3.95 -18.29 -0.83
N ASP A 24 2.73 -18.79 -0.76
CA ASP A 24 1.72 -18.53 -1.77
C ASP A 24 1.02 -17.19 -1.47
N GLY A 25 0.96 -16.29 -2.45
CA GLY A 25 0.26 -15.02 -2.32
C GLY A 25 -1.23 -15.15 -2.03
N THR A 26 -1.85 -16.29 -2.34
CA THR A 26 -3.25 -16.58 -2.00
C THR A 26 -3.51 -16.70 -0.50
N THR A 27 -2.48 -16.90 0.29
CA THR A 27 -2.57 -17.01 1.75
C THR A 27 -2.38 -15.68 2.46
N ASP A 28 -2.17 -14.59 1.73
CA ASP A 28 -2.10 -13.23 2.26
C ASP A 28 -3.39 -12.47 1.90
N ALA A 29 -4.27 -12.28 2.90
CA ALA A 29 -5.56 -11.63 2.69
C ALA A 29 -5.42 -10.22 2.13
N GLY A 30 -4.38 -9.48 2.54
CA GLY A 30 -4.12 -8.14 2.03
C GLY A 30 -3.87 -8.13 0.53
N ILE A 31 -3.06 -9.08 0.04
CA ILE A 31 -2.78 -9.22 -1.39
C ILE A 31 -4.04 -9.64 -2.14
N VAL A 32 -4.79 -10.61 -1.63
CA VAL A 32 -6.03 -11.08 -2.28
C VAL A 32 -7.04 -9.94 -2.43
N ILE A 33 -7.29 -9.18 -1.37
CA ILE A 33 -8.24 -8.05 -1.40
C ILE A 33 -7.76 -6.96 -2.37
N HIS A 34 -6.47 -6.66 -2.36
CA HIS A 34 -5.85 -5.70 -3.28
C HIS A 34 -6.12 -6.08 -4.75
N GLU A 35 -5.83 -7.30 -5.12
CA GLU A 35 -6.02 -7.78 -6.50
C GLU A 35 -7.50 -7.84 -6.93
N VAL A 36 -8.39 -8.25 -6.02
CA VAL A 36 -9.84 -8.21 -6.28
C VAL A 36 -10.30 -6.76 -6.50
N THR A 37 -9.73 -5.82 -5.76
CA THR A 37 -10.07 -4.40 -5.90
C THR A 37 -9.65 -3.87 -7.27
N HIS A 38 -8.54 -4.30 -7.85
CA HIS A 38 -8.20 -3.98 -9.24
C HIS A 38 -9.29 -4.44 -10.21
N GLY A 39 -9.80 -5.66 -10.03
CA GLY A 39 -10.91 -6.16 -10.84
C GLY A 39 -12.14 -5.27 -10.75
N THR A 40 -12.50 -4.86 -9.53
CA THR A 40 -13.66 -4.00 -9.26
C THR A 40 -13.47 -2.59 -9.83
N SER A 41 -12.37 -1.92 -9.50
CA SER A 41 -12.11 -0.55 -9.92
C SER A 41 -12.00 -0.42 -11.44
N ASN A 42 -11.33 -1.37 -12.09
CA ASN A 42 -11.24 -1.40 -13.54
C ASN A 42 -12.61 -1.51 -14.22
N ARG A 43 -13.54 -2.29 -13.63
CA ARG A 43 -14.88 -2.40 -14.16
C ARG A 43 -15.70 -1.12 -13.96
N LEU A 44 -15.59 -0.49 -12.82
CA LEU A 44 -16.30 0.76 -12.53
C LEU A 44 -15.82 1.91 -13.42
N HIS A 45 -14.60 1.85 -13.92
CA HIS A 45 -14.01 2.89 -14.77
C HIS A 45 -14.06 2.56 -16.28
N GLY A 46 -15.04 1.80 -16.72
CA GLY A 46 -15.30 1.61 -18.13
C GLY A 46 -14.37 0.60 -18.84
N ASN A 47 -14.51 -0.66 -18.52
CA ASN A 47 -13.89 -1.81 -19.19
C ASN A 47 -12.38 -2.00 -18.95
N GLY A 48 -11.81 -1.36 -17.97
CA GLY A 48 -10.44 -1.66 -17.52
C GLY A 48 -9.34 -1.28 -18.49
N SER A 49 -9.67 -0.60 -19.57
CA SER A 49 -8.69 -0.15 -20.54
C SER A 49 -8.56 1.36 -20.50
N GLY A 50 -7.35 1.84 -20.35
CA GLY A 50 -7.04 3.22 -20.72
C GLY A 50 -7.16 4.29 -19.65
N LEU A 51 -7.13 3.94 -18.38
CA LEU A 51 -7.07 4.96 -17.31
C LEU A 51 -5.76 5.74 -17.28
N GLY A 52 -4.80 5.40 -18.12
CA GLY A 52 -3.47 6.00 -18.11
C GLY A 52 -2.71 5.79 -16.80
N ASN A 53 -1.56 6.41 -16.68
CA ASN A 53 -0.72 6.25 -15.49
C ASN A 53 -1.41 6.71 -14.20
N GLN A 54 -2.13 7.82 -14.24
CA GLN A 54 -2.82 8.35 -13.05
C GLN A 54 -3.91 7.40 -12.56
N GLY A 55 -4.71 6.84 -13.46
CA GLY A 55 -5.71 5.83 -13.11
C GLY A 55 -5.08 4.56 -12.53
N GLY A 56 -3.94 4.13 -13.09
CA GLY A 56 -3.16 3.03 -12.51
C GLY A 56 -2.66 3.32 -11.10
N MET A 57 -2.12 4.51 -10.86
CA MET A 57 -1.70 4.98 -9.53
C MET A 57 -2.84 4.97 -8.53
N MET A 58 -4.00 5.49 -8.91
CA MET A 58 -5.20 5.46 -8.07
C MET A 58 -5.69 4.04 -7.85
N GLY A 59 -5.62 3.18 -8.85
CA GLY A 59 -5.97 1.75 -8.75
C GLY A 59 -5.16 1.03 -7.69
N GLU A 60 -3.84 1.25 -7.64
CA GLU A 60 -2.96 0.74 -6.60
C GLU A 60 -3.37 1.25 -5.21
N GLY A 61 -3.64 2.54 -5.11
CA GLY A 61 -4.08 3.14 -3.85
C GLY A 61 -5.44 2.64 -3.37
N TRP A 62 -6.38 2.40 -4.27
CA TRP A 62 -7.67 1.76 -3.96
C TRP A 62 -7.47 0.33 -3.43
N GLY A 63 -6.62 -0.47 -4.08
CA GLY A 63 -6.29 -1.83 -3.66
C GLY A 63 -5.76 -1.87 -2.24
N ASP A 64 -4.78 -1.04 -1.94
CA ASP A 64 -4.18 -0.94 -0.61
C ASP A 64 -5.17 -0.44 0.45
N TRP A 65 -5.99 0.54 0.10
CA TRP A 65 -6.95 1.12 1.03
C TRP A 65 -8.08 0.15 1.36
N TYR A 66 -8.65 -0.53 0.37
CA TYR A 66 -9.66 -1.55 0.60
C TYR A 66 -9.11 -2.70 1.45
N ALA A 67 -7.90 -3.17 1.15
CA ALA A 67 -7.26 -4.21 1.95
C ALA A 67 -7.14 -3.79 3.42
N SER A 68 -6.61 -2.60 3.68
CA SER A 68 -6.47 -2.11 5.06
C SER A 68 -7.81 -1.87 5.75
N THR A 69 -8.81 -1.39 5.03
CA THR A 69 -10.14 -1.09 5.57
C THR A 69 -10.93 -2.36 5.90
N MET A 70 -10.86 -3.37 5.01
CA MET A 70 -11.55 -4.65 5.24
C MET A 70 -10.89 -5.52 6.32
N MET A 71 -9.63 -5.25 6.65
CA MET A 71 -8.93 -5.92 7.74
C MET A 71 -8.98 -5.13 9.07
N ALA A 72 -9.50 -3.89 9.05
CA ALA A 72 -9.64 -3.09 10.24
C ALA A 72 -10.78 -3.61 11.14
N GLU A 73 -10.55 -3.55 12.45
CA GLU A 73 -11.55 -3.97 13.44
C GLU A 73 -12.09 -2.77 14.23
N PRO A 74 -13.30 -2.88 14.79
CA PRO A 74 -13.91 -1.80 15.60
C PRO A 74 -13.07 -1.40 16.82
N THR A 75 -12.22 -2.29 17.29
CA THR A 75 -11.34 -2.09 18.44
C THR A 75 -9.99 -1.47 18.09
N ASP A 76 -9.69 -1.35 16.80
CA ASP A 76 -8.43 -0.76 16.37
C ASP A 76 -8.36 0.72 16.74
N PRO A 77 -7.24 1.18 17.29
CA PRO A 77 -7.07 2.61 17.51
C PRO A 77 -7.04 3.36 16.18
N ILE A 78 -7.53 4.61 16.18
CA ILE A 78 -7.60 5.43 14.97
C ILE A 78 -6.24 5.60 14.26
N ASN A 79 -5.17 5.55 15.02
CA ASN A 79 -3.79 5.60 14.53
C ASN A 79 -3.15 4.22 14.32
N ALA A 80 -3.95 3.17 14.24
CA ALA A 80 -3.46 1.86 13.85
C ALA A 80 -2.76 1.93 12.49
N ILE A 81 -1.72 1.13 12.35
CA ILE A 81 -0.97 0.98 11.10
C ILE A 81 -1.34 -0.35 10.44
N TYR A 82 -1.47 -0.32 9.13
CA TYR A 82 -1.75 -1.51 8.34
C TYR A 82 -0.67 -1.66 7.27
N SER A 83 -0.10 -2.85 7.18
CA SER A 83 0.86 -3.20 6.14
C SER A 83 0.18 -4.09 5.10
N LEU A 84 0.63 -4.01 3.85
CA LEU A 84 0.12 -4.83 2.75
C LEU A 84 1.12 -5.91 2.39
N GLY A 85 0.67 -7.17 2.32
CA GLY A 85 1.52 -8.28 1.90
C GLY A 85 2.56 -8.69 2.94
N GLY A 86 2.29 -8.45 4.22
CA GLY A 86 3.24 -8.71 5.30
C GLY A 86 3.59 -10.18 5.45
N TYR A 87 2.63 -11.08 5.27
CA TYR A 87 2.88 -12.51 5.30
C TYR A 87 3.71 -12.98 4.09
N GLY A 88 3.29 -12.59 2.90
CA GLY A 88 3.96 -13.01 1.66
C GLY A 88 5.42 -12.55 1.59
N THR A 89 5.71 -11.35 2.05
CA THR A 89 7.05 -10.75 1.94
C THR A 89 7.95 -10.94 3.16
N HIS A 90 7.43 -11.48 4.26
CA HIS A 90 8.23 -11.74 5.45
C HIS A 90 9.38 -12.72 5.14
N LEU A 91 10.61 -12.30 5.42
CA LEU A 91 11.84 -13.03 5.10
C LEU A 91 12.10 -13.22 3.59
N LEU A 92 11.51 -12.41 2.72
CA LEU A 92 11.71 -12.49 1.27
C LEU A 92 13.18 -12.32 0.88
N THR A 93 13.89 -11.44 1.56
CA THR A 93 15.34 -11.27 1.46
C THR A 93 15.93 -10.94 2.82
N ALA A 94 17.25 -10.94 2.95
CA ALA A 94 17.92 -10.53 4.19
C ALA A 94 17.55 -9.11 4.64
N THR A 95 17.11 -8.24 3.73
CA THR A 95 16.64 -6.88 4.04
C THR A 95 15.19 -6.82 4.48
N PHE A 96 14.42 -7.91 4.28
CA PHE A 96 13.03 -8.04 4.75
C PHE A 96 12.92 -8.75 6.10
N THR A 97 13.90 -8.65 6.96
CA THR A 97 13.91 -9.34 8.25
C THR A 97 12.86 -8.85 9.23
N SER A 98 12.38 -7.61 9.08
CA SER A 98 11.37 -6.98 9.94
C SER A 98 10.22 -6.46 9.10
N ASN A 99 9.58 -7.34 8.35
CA ASN A 99 8.76 -6.93 7.24
C ASN A 99 7.30 -6.61 7.56
N TYR A 100 6.80 -7.01 8.74
CA TYR A 100 5.40 -6.76 9.09
C TYR A 100 5.04 -5.28 9.25
N TYR A 101 6.01 -4.42 9.47
CA TYR A 101 5.75 -2.99 9.57
C TYR A 101 5.56 -2.34 8.20
N TYR A 102 6.50 -2.55 7.29
CA TYR A 102 6.46 -1.94 5.95
C TYR A 102 5.80 -2.85 4.90
N ALA A 103 6.01 -4.15 5.03
CA ALA A 103 5.63 -5.16 4.05
C ALA A 103 6.08 -4.81 2.62
N ILE A 104 5.21 -4.81 1.64
CA ILE A 104 5.56 -4.60 0.23
C ILE A 104 5.61 -3.11 -0.17
N ARG A 105 5.33 -2.19 0.74
CA ARG A 105 5.26 -0.75 0.44
C ARG A 105 6.41 0.02 1.07
N ARG A 106 6.65 1.24 0.59
CA ARG A 106 7.65 2.15 1.19
C ARG A 106 7.23 2.57 2.60
N PHE A 107 5.93 2.79 2.79
CA PHE A 107 5.32 3.19 4.05
C PHE A 107 4.06 2.36 4.35
N PRO A 108 3.76 2.09 5.61
CA PRO A 108 2.49 1.47 5.98
C PRO A 108 1.30 2.40 5.68
N THR A 109 0.10 1.85 5.65
CA THR A 109 -1.12 2.65 5.65
C THR A 109 -1.34 3.19 7.06
N ALA A 110 -1.31 4.50 7.24
CA ALA A 110 -1.42 5.16 8.54
C ALA A 110 -1.93 6.59 8.37
N VAL A 111 -2.42 7.18 9.45
CA VAL A 111 -2.81 8.59 9.50
C VAL A 111 -1.55 9.45 9.61
N ILE A 112 -1.41 10.44 8.73
CA ILE A 112 -0.21 11.29 8.66
C ILE A 112 -0.01 12.15 9.91
N ALA A 113 -1.12 12.51 10.59
CA ALA A 113 -1.07 13.34 11.78
C ALA A 113 -0.41 12.66 13.00
N PHE A 114 -0.24 11.33 12.97
CA PHE A 114 0.32 10.58 14.09
C PHE A 114 1.82 10.34 13.90
N THR A 115 2.57 10.64 14.94
CA THR A 115 3.97 10.26 15.11
C THR A 115 4.09 8.88 15.78
N GLY A 116 5.30 8.42 16.01
CA GLY A 116 5.55 7.12 16.65
C GLY A 116 6.08 6.07 15.69
N GLY A 117 6.26 6.43 14.42
CA GLY A 117 7.02 5.64 13.46
C GLY A 117 8.53 5.67 13.77
N PRO A 118 9.34 5.03 12.92
CA PRO A 118 10.79 5.04 13.06
C PRO A 118 11.33 6.46 13.22
N GLN A 119 12.27 6.64 14.15
CA GLN A 119 12.86 7.94 14.49
C GLN A 119 11.84 8.99 14.99
N ASN A 120 10.72 8.54 15.55
CA ASN A 120 9.63 9.39 16.02
C ASN A 120 9.06 10.31 14.92
N LYS A 121 9.00 9.81 13.70
CA LYS A 121 8.40 10.47 12.54
C LYS A 121 7.01 9.91 12.27
N PRO A 122 6.19 10.58 11.45
CA PRO A 122 4.94 9.98 10.99
C PRO A 122 5.18 8.61 10.34
N HIS A 123 4.28 7.67 10.60
CA HIS A 123 4.35 6.34 9.98
C HIS A 123 4.27 6.41 8.45
N ASN A 124 3.47 7.33 7.93
CA ASN A 124 3.36 7.61 6.51
C ASN A 124 3.37 9.14 6.30
N PRO A 125 4.46 9.71 5.77
CA PRO A 125 4.58 11.15 5.58
C PRO A 125 4.03 11.63 4.23
N LEU A 126 3.49 10.74 3.41
CA LEU A 126 3.17 11.04 2.01
C LEU A 126 2.00 12.01 1.90
N THR A 127 2.20 13.02 1.06
CA THR A 127 1.19 14.00 0.65
C THR A 127 1.18 14.13 -0.87
N PHE A 128 0.22 14.85 -1.42
CA PHE A 128 0.14 15.14 -2.84
C PHE A 128 1.41 15.81 -3.39
N GLY A 129 2.12 16.58 -2.58
CA GLY A 129 3.40 17.20 -2.95
C GLY A 129 4.51 16.20 -3.30
N HIS A 130 4.32 14.93 -2.98
CA HIS A 130 5.26 13.87 -3.32
C HIS A 130 4.97 13.18 -4.66
N ILE A 131 3.99 13.65 -5.43
CA ILE A 131 3.74 13.19 -6.80
C ILE A 131 4.65 13.96 -7.76
N ASN A 132 5.88 13.53 -7.92
CA ASN A 132 6.76 14.01 -8.99
C ASN A 132 7.98 13.11 -9.14
N SER A 133 8.78 13.34 -10.19
CA SER A 133 10.00 12.59 -10.44
C SER A 133 11.10 12.80 -9.39
N ASN A 134 10.98 13.83 -8.58
CA ASN A 134 11.99 14.22 -7.58
C ASN A 134 11.59 13.86 -6.14
N CYS A 135 10.52 13.11 -5.94
CA CYS A 135 10.03 12.82 -4.59
C CYS A 135 11.06 12.09 -3.71
N ASP A 136 11.92 11.32 -4.32
CA ASP A 136 12.95 10.61 -3.57
C ASP A 136 14.00 11.54 -2.96
N THR A 137 14.20 12.73 -3.50
CA THR A 137 15.13 13.71 -2.90
C THR A 137 14.59 14.28 -1.60
N THR A 138 13.29 14.44 -1.48
CA THR A 138 12.64 14.94 -0.25
C THR A 138 12.38 13.83 0.77
N LEU A 139 12.16 12.59 0.31
CA LEU A 139 11.94 11.43 1.16
C LEU A 139 13.25 10.69 1.54
N GLY A 140 14.37 11.15 1.03
CA GLY A 140 15.66 10.49 1.17
C GLY A 140 15.94 9.49 0.04
N THR A 141 17.09 9.64 -0.59
CA THR A 141 17.51 8.83 -1.75
C THR A 141 18.18 7.51 -1.36
N THR A 142 18.49 7.34 -0.09
CA THR A 142 19.22 6.14 0.37
C THR A 142 18.28 5.05 0.81
N ALA A 143 18.62 3.84 0.42
CA ALA A 143 17.90 2.62 0.81
C ALA A 143 17.90 2.38 2.32
N THR A 144 18.76 3.07 3.07
CA THR A 144 18.82 2.96 4.52
C THR A 144 17.81 3.90 5.16
N ALA A 145 16.78 3.34 5.76
CA ALA A 145 15.77 4.06 6.55
C ALA A 145 16.38 4.98 7.62
N VAL A 146 17.63 4.81 7.95
CA VAL A 146 18.33 5.50 9.05
C VAL A 146 18.80 6.90 8.65
N SER A 147 19.04 7.16 7.37
CA SER A 147 19.58 8.45 6.88
C SER A 147 18.54 9.36 6.24
N SER A 148 17.30 8.93 6.18
CA SER A 148 16.20 9.67 5.59
C SER A 148 15.51 10.57 6.60
N ALA A 149 15.10 11.76 6.20
CA ALA A 149 14.21 12.59 7.01
C ALA A 149 12.87 11.87 7.31
N PHE A 150 12.48 10.93 6.46
CA PHE A 150 11.31 10.08 6.62
C PHE A 150 11.72 8.62 6.41
N PRO A 151 11.95 7.86 7.48
CA PRO A 151 12.32 6.46 7.39
C PRO A 151 11.32 5.66 6.58
N ARG A 152 11.80 4.91 5.61
CA ARG A 152 11.00 4.08 4.72
C ARG A 152 11.51 2.64 4.70
N ASN A 153 10.77 1.77 4.05
CA ASN A 153 11.14 0.38 3.86
C ASN A 153 12.54 0.25 3.21
N PRO A 154 13.53 -0.28 3.93
CA PRO A 154 14.90 -0.40 3.40
C PRO A 154 15.01 -1.43 2.28
N ALA A 155 14.02 -2.33 2.15
CA ALA A 155 14.01 -3.36 1.13
C ALA A 155 13.48 -2.87 -0.23
N ILE A 156 12.74 -1.75 -0.23
CA ILE A 156 12.28 -1.13 -1.46
C ILE A 156 13.39 -0.26 -2.01
N ALA A 157 13.98 -0.71 -3.11
CA ALA A 157 15.04 0.02 -3.77
C ALA A 157 14.61 1.45 -4.17
N THR A 158 15.57 2.34 -4.20
CA THR A 158 15.40 3.74 -4.59
C THR A 158 15.04 3.94 -6.04
N SER A 159 15.00 2.88 -6.83
CA SER A 159 14.86 2.93 -8.29
C SER A 159 13.47 3.28 -8.81
N GLY A 160 12.48 3.42 -7.95
CA GLY A 160 11.17 3.87 -8.38
C GLY A 160 11.07 5.39 -8.26
N ASN A 161 10.96 6.10 -9.38
CA ASN A 161 10.51 7.47 -9.34
C ASN A 161 9.10 7.52 -8.72
N CYS A 162 8.67 8.65 -8.23
CA CYS A 162 7.36 8.81 -7.62
C CYS A 162 6.19 8.67 -8.59
N SER A 163 6.45 8.61 -9.87
CA SER A 163 5.46 8.29 -10.90
C SER A 163 5.30 6.79 -11.15
N GLN A 164 6.09 5.95 -10.49
CA GLN A 164 5.82 4.50 -10.49
C GLN A 164 4.47 4.24 -9.79
N VAL A 165 3.61 3.44 -10.43
CA VAL A 165 2.19 3.33 -10.03
C VAL A 165 1.99 2.96 -8.58
N HIS A 166 2.75 2.01 -8.04
CA HIS A 166 2.64 1.60 -6.63
C HIS A 166 3.10 2.71 -5.68
N ASN A 167 4.19 3.42 -6.03
CA ASN A 167 4.71 4.52 -5.21
C ASN A 167 3.73 5.71 -5.16
N ALA A 168 3.15 6.08 -6.28
CA ALA A 168 2.14 7.14 -6.31
C ALA A 168 0.80 6.68 -5.70
N GLY A 169 0.46 5.39 -5.84
CA GLY A 169 -0.69 4.78 -5.20
C GLY A 169 -0.69 4.91 -3.68
N GLU A 170 0.50 4.86 -3.05
CA GLU A 170 0.64 5.08 -1.61
C GLU A 170 0.15 6.45 -1.15
N ILE A 171 0.24 7.48 -2.01
CA ILE A 171 -0.28 8.82 -1.72
C ILE A 171 -1.81 8.82 -1.71
N TRP A 172 -2.42 8.15 -2.70
CA TRP A 172 -3.87 8.03 -2.77
C TRP A 172 -4.43 7.22 -1.60
N LYS A 173 -3.81 6.08 -1.28
CA LYS A 173 -4.18 5.29 -0.09
C LYS A 173 -4.12 6.12 1.19
N SER A 174 -3.09 6.97 1.34
CA SER A 174 -2.93 7.82 2.52
C SER A 174 -4.05 8.85 2.62
N ALA A 175 -4.41 9.50 1.52
CA ALA A 175 -5.55 10.42 1.49
C ALA A 175 -6.87 9.73 1.88
N LEU A 176 -7.10 8.54 1.35
CA LEU A 176 -8.30 7.74 1.68
C LEU A 176 -8.29 7.29 3.15
N ARG A 177 -7.13 6.96 3.70
CA ARG A 177 -7.01 6.61 5.13
C ARG A 177 -7.32 7.79 6.04
N GLU A 178 -6.89 9.00 5.69
CA GLU A 178 -7.27 10.23 6.41
C GLU A 178 -8.79 10.43 6.41
N VAL A 179 -9.42 10.29 5.24
CA VAL A 179 -10.89 10.38 5.12
C VAL A 179 -11.58 9.33 5.99
N HIS A 180 -11.13 8.08 5.91
CA HIS A 180 -11.67 6.98 6.71
C HIS A 180 -11.54 7.27 8.22
N ALA A 181 -10.36 7.70 8.67
CA ALA A 181 -10.13 8.05 10.07
C ALA A 181 -11.06 9.17 10.56
N LEU A 182 -11.26 10.20 9.75
CA LEU A 182 -12.20 11.28 10.06
C LEU A 182 -13.65 10.79 10.11
N MET A 183 -14.05 9.90 9.20
CA MET A 183 -15.39 9.30 9.22
C MET A 183 -15.61 8.46 10.47
N VAL A 184 -14.68 7.57 10.81
CA VAL A 184 -14.76 6.76 12.03
C VAL A 184 -14.82 7.63 13.29
N THR A 185 -14.00 8.68 13.35
CA THR A 185 -13.99 9.61 14.48
C THR A 185 -15.34 10.34 14.62
N ARG A 186 -15.97 10.71 13.51
CA ARG A 186 -17.19 11.50 13.50
C ARG A 186 -18.47 10.66 13.61
N LEU A 187 -18.50 9.52 12.99
CA LEU A 187 -19.70 8.70 12.79
C LEU A 187 -19.67 7.39 13.59
N GLY A 188 -18.54 7.02 14.14
CA GLY A 188 -18.28 5.71 14.71
C GLY A 188 -17.86 4.69 13.64
N PHE A 189 -17.34 3.55 14.08
CA PHE A 189 -17.02 2.44 13.21
C PHE A 189 -18.33 1.77 12.80
N SER A 190 -18.57 1.65 11.51
CA SER A 190 -19.69 0.92 10.92
C SER A 190 -19.12 -0.27 10.15
N ALA A 191 -19.47 -1.45 10.59
CA ALA A 191 -19.16 -2.68 9.84
C ALA A 191 -20.05 -2.81 8.60
#